data_374b792138a1b2a82a4ac672e59f877f
#
_entry.id   374b792138a1b2a82a4ac672e59f877f
#
_cell.length_a   1.000
_cell.length_b   1.000
_cell.length_c   1.000
_cell.angle_alpha   90.00
_cell.angle_beta   90.00
_cell.angle_gamma   90.00
#
_symmetry.space_group_name_H-M   'P 1'
#
loop_
_entity.id
_entity.type
_entity.pdbx_description
1 polymer ?
#
loop_
_entity_poly.entity_id
_entity_poly.type
_entity_poly.pdbx_seq_one_letter_code
_entity_poly.pdbx_strand_id
1 'polypeptide(L)'
;MGNMVTFEREGDVGVLMLNDAPLNLFGEELMADLARAVDEALASGCRAAVVCAAGPHFSGGANVAIFQGRSAQSAKEMFAAYLPVIHKMEEAPFPFVAAVQGLCLAAGLELALACDMIFAAQSARFSQVEALIGATTFLGGAQRLANRCGDARAREIVYTADIYDAATFERWNIVNRIVPDEILFTETLAFARSLAEGPARAHAVTKKMLHRFCDAGLRAADEVVLSDSVALFETEDMQGGIARILEKGGAKRARYGKKQFAGR
;
A
#
# COMPACT_ATOMS: atom_id res chain seq x y z
N MET A 1 1.41 6.44 -27.15
CA MET A 1 2.11 6.69 -25.87
C MET A 1 2.01 5.40 -25.07
N GLY A 2 3.08 4.99 -24.36
CA GLY A 2 3.00 3.82 -23.48
C GLY A 2 2.18 4.13 -22.24
N ASN A 3 1.67 3.11 -21.54
CA ASN A 3 0.95 3.29 -20.28
C ASN A 3 1.92 3.80 -19.20
N MET A 4 1.55 4.88 -18.50
CA MET A 4 2.34 5.44 -17.39
C MET A 4 2.26 4.57 -16.14
N VAL A 5 1.26 3.70 -16.01
CA VAL A 5 1.19 2.63 -15.03
C VAL A 5 0.83 1.34 -15.74
N THR A 6 1.62 0.30 -15.53
CA THR A 6 1.35 -1.04 -16.04
C THR A 6 0.88 -1.97 -14.94
N PHE A 7 0.05 -2.94 -15.29
CA PHE A 7 -0.30 -4.06 -14.44
C PHE A 7 0.15 -5.37 -15.10
N GLU A 8 0.85 -6.19 -14.35
CA GLU A 8 1.23 -7.54 -14.76
C GLU A 8 0.92 -8.52 -13.63
N ARG A 9 0.60 -9.75 -13.99
CA ARG A 9 0.37 -10.80 -13.00
C ARG A 9 1.51 -11.80 -12.99
N GLU A 10 2.16 -11.96 -11.84
CA GLU A 10 3.19 -12.96 -11.60
C GLU A 10 2.69 -14.08 -10.67
N GLY A 11 2.06 -15.10 -11.24
CA GLY A 11 1.38 -16.15 -10.46
C GLY A 11 0.18 -15.57 -9.73
N ASP A 12 0.19 -15.62 -8.39
CA ASP A 12 -0.88 -15.07 -7.54
C ASP A 12 -0.56 -13.65 -7.02
N VAL A 13 0.47 -13.00 -7.54
CA VAL A 13 0.86 -11.63 -7.18
C VAL A 13 0.61 -10.69 -8.36
N GLY A 14 -0.10 -9.58 -8.13
CA GLY A 14 -0.19 -8.47 -9.07
C GLY A 14 1.01 -7.54 -8.90
N VAL A 15 1.53 -7.01 -10.01
CA VAL A 15 2.60 -6.00 -10.03
C VAL A 15 2.09 -4.76 -10.74
N LEU A 16 1.96 -3.67 -9.99
CA LEU A 16 1.63 -2.35 -10.52
C LEU A 16 2.92 -1.53 -10.59
N MET A 17 3.33 -1.14 -11.79
CA MET A 17 4.58 -0.40 -11.99
C MET A 17 4.31 0.99 -12.53
N LEU A 18 4.72 2.02 -11.78
CA LEU A 18 4.82 3.38 -12.29
C LEU A 18 5.92 3.42 -13.37
N ASN A 19 5.61 3.85 -14.58
CA ASN A 19 6.48 3.71 -15.75
C ASN A 19 6.62 5.02 -16.55
N ASP A 20 6.74 6.13 -15.84
CA ASP A 20 7.02 7.47 -16.39
C ASP A 20 8.31 8.04 -15.80
N ALA A 21 9.40 7.23 -15.93
CA ALA A 21 10.71 7.61 -15.42
C ALA A 21 11.25 8.89 -16.10
N PRO A 22 12.12 9.70 -15.42
CA PRO A 22 12.79 9.34 -14.17
C PRO A 22 12.00 9.65 -12.89
N LEU A 23 10.97 10.49 -12.94
CA LEU A 23 10.31 11.04 -11.76
C LEU A 23 8.92 10.47 -11.47
N ASN A 24 8.29 9.77 -12.41
CA ASN A 24 6.96 9.18 -12.23
C ASN A 24 5.97 10.19 -11.62
N LEU A 25 5.79 11.34 -12.30
CA LEU A 25 5.01 12.46 -11.76
C LEU A 25 3.50 12.23 -11.90
N PHE A 26 2.78 12.43 -10.81
CA PHE A 26 1.33 12.30 -10.77
C PHE A 26 0.67 13.45 -11.53
N GLY A 27 0.05 13.12 -12.65
CA GLY A 27 -0.78 13.95 -13.49
C GLY A 27 -2.08 13.22 -13.85
N GLU A 28 -2.89 13.81 -14.74
CA GLU A 28 -4.18 13.23 -15.12
C GLU A 28 -4.02 11.86 -15.80
N GLU A 29 -3.03 11.71 -16.68
CA GLU A 29 -2.76 10.45 -17.40
C GLU A 29 -2.26 9.35 -16.47
N LEU A 30 -1.29 9.66 -15.58
CA LEU A 30 -0.77 8.67 -14.62
C LEU A 30 -1.88 8.23 -13.65
N MET A 31 -2.72 9.15 -13.17
CA MET A 31 -3.84 8.81 -12.29
C MET A 31 -4.91 7.97 -12.99
N ALA A 32 -5.19 8.22 -14.27
CA ALA A 32 -6.10 7.39 -15.06
C ALA A 32 -5.55 5.97 -15.27
N ASP A 33 -4.26 5.86 -15.57
CA ASP A 33 -3.59 4.57 -15.72
C ASP A 33 -3.49 3.81 -14.39
N LEU A 34 -3.25 4.52 -13.27
CA LEU A 34 -3.26 3.92 -11.94
C LEU A 34 -4.64 3.37 -11.59
N ALA A 35 -5.70 4.13 -11.89
CA ALA A 35 -7.07 3.67 -11.67
C ALA A 35 -7.36 2.38 -12.44
N ARG A 36 -6.99 2.33 -13.73
CA ARG A 36 -7.11 1.14 -14.57
C ARG A 36 -6.30 -0.04 -14.01
N ALA A 37 -5.04 0.17 -13.64
CA ALA A 37 -4.17 -0.88 -13.11
C ALA A 37 -4.69 -1.44 -11.78
N VAL A 38 -5.26 -0.60 -10.91
CA VAL A 38 -5.92 -1.04 -9.66
C VAL A 38 -7.16 -1.88 -9.98
N ASP A 39 -8.00 -1.46 -10.93
CA ASP A 39 -9.19 -2.22 -11.33
C ASP A 39 -8.82 -3.57 -11.97
N GLU A 40 -7.76 -3.61 -12.80
CA GLU A 40 -7.21 -4.85 -13.35
C GLU A 40 -6.70 -5.77 -12.24
N ALA A 41 -5.98 -5.25 -11.24
CA ALA A 41 -5.51 -6.02 -10.10
C ALA A 41 -6.68 -6.63 -9.31
N LEU A 42 -7.73 -5.85 -9.02
CA LEU A 42 -8.93 -6.32 -8.32
C LEU A 42 -9.66 -7.42 -9.10
N ALA A 43 -9.71 -7.33 -10.43
CA ALA A 43 -10.37 -8.30 -11.30
C ALA A 43 -9.52 -9.55 -11.57
N SER A 44 -8.20 -9.49 -11.36
CA SER A 44 -7.25 -10.54 -11.79
C SER A 44 -7.28 -11.81 -10.96
N GLY A 45 -7.86 -11.77 -9.74
CA GLY A 45 -7.80 -12.87 -8.78
C GLY A 45 -6.43 -13.04 -8.11
N CYS A 46 -5.58 -12.00 -8.13
CA CYS A 46 -4.34 -12.01 -7.34
C CYS A 46 -4.65 -12.02 -5.82
N ARG A 47 -3.71 -12.51 -5.03
CA ARG A 47 -3.84 -12.68 -3.57
C ARG A 47 -2.91 -11.77 -2.77
N ALA A 48 -2.03 -11.08 -3.47
CA ALA A 48 -1.19 -9.98 -2.98
C ALA A 48 -0.83 -9.09 -4.17
N ALA A 49 -0.42 -7.85 -3.93
CA ALA A 49 0.08 -6.97 -4.97
C ALA A 49 1.34 -6.21 -4.52
N VAL A 50 2.20 -5.91 -5.48
CA VAL A 50 3.36 -5.02 -5.33
C VAL A 50 3.10 -3.74 -6.12
N VAL A 51 3.38 -2.59 -5.50
CA VAL A 51 3.46 -1.30 -6.18
C VAL A 51 4.93 -0.90 -6.25
N CYS A 52 5.46 -0.75 -7.45
CA CYS A 52 6.85 -0.39 -7.70
C CYS A 52 6.96 0.68 -8.78
N ALA A 53 8.18 1.11 -9.08
CA ALA A 53 8.40 2.15 -10.08
C ALA A 53 9.62 1.84 -10.95
N ALA A 54 9.54 2.19 -12.23
CA ALA A 54 10.66 2.19 -13.14
C ALA A 54 11.60 3.39 -12.88
N GLY A 55 12.88 3.19 -13.17
CA GLY A 55 13.89 4.25 -13.06
C GLY A 55 14.42 4.45 -11.64
N PRO A 56 15.13 5.59 -11.40
CA PRO A 56 15.87 5.82 -10.17
C PRO A 56 15.00 6.22 -8.98
N HIS A 57 13.75 6.63 -9.21
CA HIS A 57 12.87 7.17 -8.19
C HIS A 57 11.51 6.50 -8.19
N PHE A 58 10.92 6.32 -7.00
CA PHE A 58 9.54 5.85 -6.89
C PHE A 58 8.59 6.91 -7.45
N SER A 59 8.64 8.13 -6.91
CA SER A 59 7.96 9.29 -7.51
C SER A 59 8.47 10.60 -6.91
N GLY A 60 8.63 11.61 -7.77
CA GLY A 60 8.88 13.00 -7.39
C GLY A 60 7.63 13.74 -6.88
N GLY A 61 6.47 13.10 -6.84
CA GLY A 61 5.21 13.69 -6.41
C GLY A 61 4.31 14.12 -7.58
N ALA A 62 3.51 15.16 -7.35
CA ALA A 62 2.59 15.66 -8.37
C ALA A 62 3.31 16.50 -9.44
N ASN A 63 2.86 16.40 -10.68
CA ASN A 63 3.17 17.40 -11.69
C ASN A 63 2.45 18.70 -11.33
N VAL A 64 3.16 19.63 -10.72
CA VAL A 64 2.57 20.88 -10.20
C VAL A 64 1.89 21.74 -11.27
N ALA A 65 2.22 21.54 -12.55
CA ALA A 65 1.60 22.25 -13.66
C ALA A 65 0.07 21.98 -13.73
N ILE A 66 -0.40 20.82 -13.26
CA ILE A 66 -1.83 20.52 -13.23
C ILE A 66 -2.62 21.41 -12.26
N PHE A 67 -1.95 22.07 -11.31
CA PHE A 67 -2.59 22.94 -10.32
C PHE A 67 -2.69 24.40 -10.77
N GLN A 68 -1.88 24.81 -11.74
CA GLN A 68 -1.79 26.19 -12.18
C GLN A 68 -3.15 26.66 -12.75
N GLY A 69 -3.68 27.77 -12.20
CA GLY A 69 -4.93 28.38 -12.66
C GLY A 69 -6.20 27.61 -12.32
N ARG A 70 -6.13 26.50 -11.57
CA ARG A 70 -7.34 25.79 -11.15
C ARG A 70 -8.13 26.58 -10.10
N SER A 71 -9.44 26.57 -10.24
CA SER A 71 -10.35 27.03 -9.20
C SER A 71 -10.52 25.94 -8.13
N ALA A 72 -11.00 26.33 -6.93
CA ALA A 72 -11.34 25.38 -5.88
C ALA A 72 -12.36 24.33 -6.35
N GLN A 73 -13.33 24.71 -7.19
CA GLN A 73 -14.32 23.80 -7.74
C GLN A 73 -13.67 22.75 -8.67
N SER A 74 -12.83 23.18 -9.62
CA SER A 74 -12.18 22.24 -10.54
C SER A 74 -11.14 21.35 -9.82
N ALA A 75 -10.49 21.84 -8.76
CA ALA A 75 -9.63 21.01 -7.91
C ALA A 75 -10.44 19.96 -7.14
N LYS A 76 -11.61 20.34 -6.59
CA LYS A 76 -12.52 19.40 -5.93
C LYS A 76 -12.95 18.27 -6.86
N GLU A 77 -13.31 18.58 -8.11
CA GLU A 77 -13.71 17.58 -9.11
C GLU A 77 -12.55 16.61 -9.42
N MET A 78 -11.35 17.14 -9.59
CA MET A 78 -10.15 16.34 -9.83
C MET A 78 -9.87 15.38 -8.67
N PHE A 79 -9.83 15.87 -7.42
CA PHE A 79 -9.56 15.00 -6.27
C PHE A 79 -10.71 14.05 -5.95
N ALA A 80 -11.95 14.42 -6.26
CA ALA A 80 -13.10 13.51 -6.18
C ALA A 80 -12.98 12.32 -7.16
N ALA A 81 -12.25 12.47 -8.27
CA ALA A 81 -11.93 11.37 -9.16
C ALA A 81 -10.72 10.54 -8.67
N TYR A 82 -9.75 11.15 -7.98
CA TYR A 82 -8.50 10.49 -7.59
C TYR A 82 -8.59 9.73 -6.27
N LEU A 83 -9.25 10.29 -5.26
CA LEU A 83 -9.38 9.66 -3.93
C LEU A 83 -9.99 8.24 -3.98
N PRO A 84 -11.02 7.95 -4.81
CA PRO A 84 -11.55 6.59 -4.91
C PRO A 84 -10.53 5.54 -5.35
N VAL A 85 -9.48 5.91 -6.10
CA VAL A 85 -8.42 4.98 -6.51
C VAL A 85 -7.61 4.52 -5.29
N ILE A 86 -7.29 5.48 -4.40
CA ILE A 86 -6.60 5.21 -3.14
C ILE A 86 -7.47 4.34 -2.23
N HIS A 87 -8.75 4.66 -2.08
CA HIS A 87 -9.68 3.88 -1.27
C HIS A 87 -9.83 2.45 -1.78
N LYS A 88 -9.92 2.23 -3.11
CA LYS A 88 -9.95 0.88 -3.69
C LYS A 88 -8.74 0.03 -3.30
N MET A 89 -7.54 0.62 -3.21
CA MET A 89 -6.36 -0.09 -2.75
C MET A 89 -6.46 -0.49 -1.28
N GLU A 90 -6.96 0.41 -0.44
CA GLU A 90 -7.15 0.17 1.00
C GLU A 90 -8.25 -0.87 1.28
N GLU A 91 -9.30 -0.89 0.47
CA GLU A 91 -10.44 -1.81 0.59
C GLU A 91 -10.23 -3.15 -0.14
N ALA A 92 -9.15 -3.27 -0.92
CA ALA A 92 -8.86 -4.48 -1.69
C ALA A 92 -8.82 -5.74 -0.79
N PRO A 93 -9.33 -6.89 -1.25
CA PRO A 93 -9.38 -8.12 -0.45
C PRO A 93 -8.02 -8.83 -0.36
N PHE A 94 -6.94 -8.13 -0.65
CA PHE A 94 -5.57 -8.63 -0.56
C PHE A 94 -4.60 -7.49 -0.19
N PRO A 95 -3.42 -7.83 0.39
CA PRO A 95 -2.43 -6.82 0.76
C PRO A 95 -1.70 -6.24 -0.44
N PHE A 96 -1.43 -4.92 -0.37
CA PHE A 96 -0.50 -4.20 -1.23
C PHE A 96 0.82 -3.95 -0.48
N VAL A 97 1.95 -4.17 -1.15
CA VAL A 97 3.29 -3.86 -0.63
C VAL A 97 3.98 -2.89 -1.58
N ALA A 98 4.35 -1.72 -1.10
CA ALA A 98 5.13 -0.76 -1.88
C ALA A 98 6.62 -1.12 -1.86
N ALA A 99 7.28 -1.10 -3.02
CA ALA A 99 8.73 -1.20 -3.19
C ALA A 99 9.27 0.18 -3.58
N VAL A 100 9.88 0.89 -2.63
CA VAL A 100 10.20 2.31 -2.74
C VAL A 100 11.71 2.52 -2.85
N GLN A 101 12.18 3.05 -3.99
CA GLN A 101 13.57 3.47 -4.21
C GLN A 101 13.67 4.97 -4.48
N GLY A 102 14.83 5.55 -4.20
CA GLY A 102 15.14 6.95 -4.48
C GLY A 102 14.15 7.92 -3.87
N LEU A 103 13.66 8.89 -4.62
CA LEU A 103 12.68 9.86 -4.14
C LEU A 103 11.27 9.26 -4.07
N CYS A 104 10.59 9.51 -2.96
CA CYS A 104 9.19 9.19 -2.72
C CYS A 104 8.54 10.40 -2.04
N LEU A 105 8.05 11.35 -2.85
CA LEU A 105 7.61 12.66 -2.40
C LEU A 105 6.13 12.90 -2.65
N ALA A 106 5.48 13.68 -1.80
CA ALA A 106 4.09 14.17 -1.98
C ALA A 106 3.13 13.04 -2.39
N ALA A 107 2.46 13.15 -3.55
CA ALA A 107 1.54 12.15 -4.08
C ALA A 107 2.16 10.75 -4.18
N GLY A 108 3.48 10.63 -4.44
CA GLY A 108 4.20 9.36 -4.42
C GLY A 108 4.24 8.74 -3.03
N LEU A 109 4.49 9.54 -1.99
CA LEU A 109 4.43 9.07 -0.61
C LEU A 109 2.98 8.75 -0.21
N GLU A 110 2.00 9.53 -0.67
CA GLU A 110 0.58 9.26 -0.41
C GLU A 110 0.15 7.91 -1.00
N LEU A 111 0.61 7.57 -2.22
CA LEU A 111 0.39 6.24 -2.82
C LEU A 111 1.06 5.13 -2.00
N ALA A 112 2.32 5.31 -1.60
CA ALA A 112 3.02 4.32 -0.79
C ALA A 112 2.34 4.10 0.57
N LEU A 113 1.82 5.18 1.20
CA LEU A 113 1.07 5.12 2.45
C LEU A 113 -0.29 4.41 2.33
N ALA A 114 -0.90 4.39 1.15
CA ALA A 114 -2.13 3.64 0.87
C ALA A 114 -1.88 2.13 0.75
N CYS A 115 -0.63 1.69 0.56
CA CYS A 115 -0.26 0.29 0.65
C CYS A 115 -0.26 -0.19 2.10
N ASP A 116 -0.53 -1.46 2.34
CA ASP A 116 -0.52 -2.06 3.68
C ASP A 116 0.87 -2.04 4.31
N MET A 117 1.90 -2.22 3.47
CA MET A 117 3.31 -2.25 3.90
C MET A 117 4.20 -1.50 2.91
N ILE A 118 5.32 -0.97 3.43
CA ILE A 118 6.32 -0.27 2.64
C ILE A 118 7.68 -0.93 2.87
N PHE A 119 8.31 -1.42 1.80
CA PHE A 119 9.70 -1.82 1.75
C PHE A 119 10.48 -0.72 1.06
N ALA A 120 11.57 -0.28 1.65
CA ALA A 120 12.37 0.82 1.14
C ALA A 120 13.79 0.38 0.80
N ALA A 121 14.34 0.89 -0.30
CA ALA A 121 15.76 0.86 -0.55
C ALA A 121 16.52 1.69 0.50
N GLN A 122 17.76 1.34 0.79
CA GLN A 122 18.62 2.12 1.70
C GLN A 122 18.79 3.58 1.23
N SER A 123 18.80 3.80 -0.09
CA SER A 123 18.90 5.14 -0.68
C SER A 123 17.60 5.94 -0.65
N ALA A 124 16.46 5.33 -0.31
CA ALA A 124 15.15 5.98 -0.39
C ALA A 124 15.07 7.25 0.48
N ARG A 125 14.37 8.27 -0.05
CA ARG A 125 14.16 9.58 0.58
C ARG A 125 12.68 9.92 0.51
N PHE A 126 12.14 10.37 1.62
CA PHE A 126 10.72 10.59 1.82
C PHE A 126 10.43 12.01 2.28
N SER A 127 9.38 12.62 1.76
CA SER A 127 8.86 13.91 2.26
C SER A 127 7.42 14.15 1.80
N GLN A 128 6.69 14.96 2.57
CA GLN A 128 5.49 15.65 2.12
C GLN A 128 5.88 17.11 1.83
N VAL A 129 6.15 17.41 0.57
CA VAL A 129 6.74 18.70 0.15
C VAL A 129 5.71 19.77 -0.20
N GLU A 130 4.43 19.51 0.01
CA GLU A 130 3.31 20.39 -0.38
C GLU A 130 3.39 21.77 0.28
N ALA A 131 3.91 21.86 1.50
CA ALA A 131 4.07 23.14 2.20
C ALA A 131 4.97 24.14 1.45
N LEU A 132 5.91 23.64 0.62
CA LEU A 132 6.79 24.49 -0.21
C LEU A 132 6.03 25.31 -1.26
N ILE A 133 4.81 24.87 -1.63
CA ILE A 133 3.94 25.60 -2.57
C ILE A 133 2.67 26.16 -1.87
N GLY A 134 2.68 26.20 -0.54
CA GLY A 134 1.51 26.68 0.24
C GLY A 134 0.31 25.73 0.21
N ALA A 135 0.53 24.44 -0.03
CA ALA A 135 -0.50 23.41 -0.08
C ALA A 135 -0.39 22.43 1.11
N THR A 136 -1.32 21.50 1.18
CA THR A 136 -1.32 20.33 2.06
C THR A 136 -1.42 19.05 1.23
N THR A 137 -1.46 17.89 1.88
CA THR A 137 -1.66 16.59 1.22
C THR A 137 -3.08 16.48 0.68
N PHE A 138 -3.26 15.94 -0.52
CA PHE A 138 -4.56 15.86 -1.19
C PHE A 138 -5.08 14.44 -1.39
N LEU A 139 -4.20 13.43 -1.34
CA LEU A 139 -4.57 12.02 -1.45
C LEU A 139 -4.53 11.29 -0.10
N GLY A 140 -4.49 12.06 1.00
CA GLY A 140 -4.61 11.52 2.34
C GLY A 140 -3.29 11.23 3.06
N GLY A 141 -2.20 11.91 2.69
CA GLY A 141 -0.88 11.72 3.31
C GLY A 141 -0.84 12.03 4.79
N ALA A 142 -1.37 13.17 5.20
CA ALA A 142 -1.32 13.60 6.61
C ALA A 142 -1.99 12.61 7.55
N GLN A 143 -3.21 12.17 7.25
CA GLN A 143 -3.95 11.23 8.09
C GLN A 143 -3.34 9.82 8.09
N ARG A 144 -2.80 9.34 6.95
CA ARG A 144 -2.12 8.04 6.88
C ARG A 144 -0.78 8.04 7.60
N LEU A 145 -0.04 9.15 7.56
CA LEU A 145 1.14 9.34 8.40
C LEU A 145 0.76 9.31 9.88
N ALA A 146 -0.29 10.04 10.29
CA ALA A 146 -0.74 10.05 11.68
C ALA A 146 -1.10 8.65 12.19
N ASN A 147 -1.75 7.82 11.35
CA ASN A 147 -2.06 6.44 11.69
C ASN A 147 -0.80 5.56 11.87
N ARG A 148 0.29 5.82 11.13
CA ARG A 148 1.52 5.03 11.21
C ARG A 148 2.47 5.51 12.30
N CYS A 149 2.72 6.81 12.40
CA CYS A 149 3.76 7.37 13.27
C CYS A 149 3.23 8.30 14.37
N GLY A 150 1.92 8.46 14.47
CA GLY A 150 1.28 9.37 15.41
C GLY A 150 1.26 10.81 14.93
N ASP A 151 0.35 11.59 15.53
CA ASP A 151 -0.01 12.94 15.11
C ASP A 151 1.17 13.93 15.12
N ALA A 152 2.03 13.86 16.15
CA ALA A 152 3.18 14.78 16.29
C ALA A 152 4.19 14.62 15.13
N ARG A 153 4.52 13.40 14.73
CA ARG A 153 5.44 13.13 13.61
C ARG A 153 4.81 13.44 12.26
N ALA A 154 3.53 13.16 12.09
CA ALA A 154 2.82 13.53 10.88
C ALA A 154 2.85 15.05 10.66
N ARG A 155 2.60 15.84 11.72
CA ARG A 155 2.69 17.32 11.67
C ARG A 155 4.11 17.80 11.34
N GLU A 156 5.14 17.22 11.98
CA GLU A 156 6.52 17.54 11.70
C GLU A 156 6.82 17.35 10.22
N ILE A 157 6.53 16.18 9.65
CA ILE A 157 6.79 15.85 8.24
C ILE A 157 6.06 16.83 7.30
N VAL A 158 4.74 17.04 7.53
CA VAL A 158 3.91 17.84 6.62
C VAL A 158 4.21 19.34 6.73
N TYR A 159 4.51 19.86 7.94
CA TYR A 159 4.73 21.29 8.13
C TYR A 159 6.11 21.74 7.70
N THR A 160 7.14 20.91 7.92
CA THR A 160 8.52 21.28 7.60
C THR A 160 8.86 21.04 6.13
N ALA A 161 8.20 20.07 5.49
CA ALA A 161 8.57 19.57 4.17
C ALA A 161 10.02 19.07 4.09
N ASP A 162 10.61 18.68 5.23
CA ASP A 162 11.96 18.14 5.30
C ASP A 162 12.04 16.75 4.63
N ILE A 163 13.22 16.43 4.11
CA ILE A 163 13.49 15.13 3.49
C ILE A 163 14.11 14.21 4.52
N TYR A 164 13.49 13.04 4.70
CA TYR A 164 13.90 12.01 5.65
C TYR A 164 14.45 10.78 4.93
N ASP A 165 15.41 10.12 5.55
CA ASP A 165 15.95 8.85 5.05
C ASP A 165 15.08 7.65 5.47
N ALA A 166 15.32 6.50 4.83
CA ALA A 166 14.61 5.26 5.09
C ALA A 166 14.74 4.81 6.57
N ALA A 167 15.93 4.99 7.18
CA ALA A 167 16.17 4.59 8.56
C ALA A 167 15.33 5.40 9.56
N THR A 168 15.12 6.68 9.30
CA THR A 168 14.24 7.52 10.10
C THR A 168 12.77 7.08 9.96
N PHE A 169 12.32 6.80 8.74
CA PHE A 169 10.95 6.33 8.50
C PHE A 169 10.69 4.94 9.06
N GLU A 170 11.69 4.05 9.08
CA GLU A 170 11.59 2.75 9.77
C GLU A 170 11.46 2.94 11.29
N ARG A 171 12.32 3.76 11.92
CA ARG A 171 12.24 4.08 13.36
C ARG A 171 10.89 4.69 13.76
N TRP A 172 10.22 5.38 12.84
CA TRP A 172 8.91 5.99 13.07
C TRP A 172 7.72 5.09 12.69
N ASN A 173 7.97 3.81 12.40
CA ASN A 173 6.96 2.81 11.99
C ASN A 173 6.25 3.16 10.68
N ILE A 174 6.84 3.99 9.81
CA ILE A 174 6.26 4.32 8.50
C ILE A 174 6.71 3.27 7.47
N VAL A 175 7.99 2.91 7.47
CA VAL A 175 8.58 1.86 6.64
C VAL A 175 8.67 0.56 7.43
N ASN A 176 8.28 -0.56 6.82
CA ASN A 176 8.28 -1.88 7.45
C ASN A 176 9.64 -2.58 7.36
N ARG A 177 10.38 -2.36 6.27
CA ARG A 177 11.71 -2.95 6.04
C ARG A 177 12.57 -2.06 5.17
N ILE A 178 13.87 -2.07 5.47
CA ILE A 178 14.91 -1.49 4.61
C ILE A 178 15.71 -2.64 4.02
N VAL A 179 15.92 -2.59 2.72
CA VAL A 179 16.70 -3.59 1.99
C VAL A 179 17.75 -2.91 1.09
N PRO A 180 18.85 -3.59 0.73
CA PRO A 180 19.78 -3.10 -0.27
C PRO A 180 19.07 -2.75 -1.58
N ASP A 181 19.49 -1.67 -2.23
CA ASP A 181 18.84 -1.11 -3.41
C ASP A 181 18.68 -2.15 -4.54
N GLU A 182 19.71 -2.96 -4.75
CA GLU A 182 19.79 -3.92 -5.87
C GLU A 182 18.80 -5.06 -5.75
N ILE A 183 18.32 -5.36 -4.54
CA ILE A 183 17.43 -6.49 -4.28
C ILE A 183 16.02 -6.04 -3.85
N LEU A 184 15.72 -4.74 -3.82
CA LEU A 184 14.45 -4.20 -3.34
C LEU A 184 13.24 -4.89 -3.98
N PHE A 185 13.19 -4.88 -5.32
CA PHE A 185 12.06 -5.49 -6.04
C PHE A 185 11.97 -7.00 -5.79
N THR A 186 13.10 -7.70 -5.87
CA THR A 186 13.15 -9.17 -5.68
C THR A 186 12.68 -9.57 -4.27
N GLU A 187 13.13 -8.86 -3.24
CA GLU A 187 12.74 -9.11 -1.85
C GLU A 187 11.26 -8.77 -1.59
N THR A 188 10.79 -7.63 -2.15
CA THR A 188 9.39 -7.24 -2.02
C THR A 188 8.46 -8.24 -2.72
N LEU A 189 8.82 -8.68 -3.92
CA LEU A 189 8.06 -9.66 -4.67
C LEU A 189 8.07 -11.04 -3.98
N ALA A 190 9.21 -11.48 -3.44
CA ALA A 190 9.30 -12.72 -2.67
C ALA A 190 8.42 -12.67 -1.42
N PHE A 191 8.39 -11.53 -0.74
CA PHE A 191 7.51 -11.32 0.40
C PHE A 191 6.03 -11.34 -0.01
N ALA A 192 5.66 -10.64 -1.09
CA ALA A 192 4.28 -10.64 -1.61
C ALA A 192 3.84 -12.06 -2.03
N ARG A 193 4.71 -12.86 -2.64
CA ARG A 193 4.46 -14.28 -2.92
C ARG A 193 4.18 -15.07 -1.64
N SER A 194 4.94 -14.82 -0.56
CA SER A 194 4.69 -15.49 0.72
C SER A 194 3.34 -15.11 1.34
N LEU A 195 2.86 -13.87 1.13
CA LEU A 195 1.52 -13.44 1.52
C LEU A 195 0.45 -14.11 0.66
N ALA A 196 0.67 -14.20 -0.65
CA ALA A 196 -0.25 -14.85 -1.58
C ALA A 196 -0.41 -16.36 -1.31
N GLU A 197 0.63 -17.03 -0.80
CA GLU A 197 0.56 -18.42 -0.31
C GLU A 197 -0.20 -18.55 1.02
N GLY A 198 -0.48 -17.44 1.71
CA GLY A 198 -1.17 -17.40 3.00
C GLY A 198 -2.70 -17.55 2.89
N PRO A 199 -3.43 -17.48 4.02
CA PRO A 199 -4.89 -17.61 4.06
C PRO A 199 -5.55 -16.30 3.56
N ALA A 200 -5.81 -16.19 2.27
CA ALA A 200 -6.26 -14.96 1.61
C ALA A 200 -7.53 -14.37 2.25
N ARG A 201 -8.52 -15.20 2.62
CA ARG A 201 -9.75 -14.70 3.28
C ARG A 201 -9.45 -14.11 4.67
N ALA A 202 -8.54 -14.72 5.44
CA ALA A 202 -8.12 -14.17 6.73
C ALA A 202 -7.33 -12.85 6.56
N HIS A 203 -6.49 -12.73 5.53
CA HIS A 203 -5.81 -11.46 5.21
C HIS A 203 -6.82 -10.36 4.87
N ALA A 204 -7.82 -10.67 4.03
CA ALA A 204 -8.88 -9.71 3.67
C ALA A 204 -9.67 -9.23 4.88
N VAL A 205 -10.08 -10.15 5.76
CA VAL A 205 -10.81 -9.81 7.01
C VAL A 205 -9.95 -8.97 7.94
N THR A 206 -8.67 -9.33 8.11
CA THR A 206 -7.73 -8.55 8.94
C THR A 206 -7.56 -7.13 8.40
N LYS A 207 -7.39 -6.98 7.08
CA LYS A 207 -7.27 -5.67 6.43
C LYS A 207 -8.53 -4.83 6.63
N LYS A 208 -9.71 -5.40 6.39
CA LYS A 208 -11.01 -4.76 6.64
C LYS A 208 -11.15 -4.31 8.10
N MET A 209 -10.77 -5.16 9.05
CA MET A 209 -10.84 -4.85 10.48
C MET A 209 -9.95 -3.65 10.84
N LEU A 210 -8.70 -3.63 10.38
CA LEU A 210 -7.76 -2.53 10.61
C LEU A 210 -8.23 -1.24 9.94
N HIS A 211 -8.79 -1.32 8.74
CA HIS A 211 -9.38 -0.17 8.04
C HIS A 211 -10.57 0.40 8.82
N ARG A 212 -11.51 -0.44 9.26
CA ARG A 212 -12.63 -0.03 10.11
C ARG A 212 -12.19 0.58 11.44
N PHE A 213 -11.07 0.08 12.02
CA PHE A 213 -10.49 0.68 13.20
C PHE A 213 -10.02 2.12 12.95
N CYS A 214 -9.35 2.37 11.82
CA CYS A 214 -8.90 3.70 11.44
C CYS A 214 -10.07 4.66 11.18
N ASP A 215 -11.14 4.19 10.53
CA ASP A 215 -12.28 5.01 10.14
C ASP A 215 -13.21 5.36 11.30
N ALA A 216 -13.48 4.40 12.19
CA ALA A 216 -14.58 4.51 13.15
C ALA A 216 -14.22 3.97 14.56
N GLY A 217 -12.94 3.62 14.79
CA GLY A 217 -12.42 3.22 16.09
C GLY A 217 -12.70 1.77 16.45
N LEU A 218 -12.30 1.40 17.69
CA LEU A 218 -12.23 0.03 18.16
C LEU A 218 -13.57 -0.73 18.05
N ARG A 219 -14.67 -0.09 18.45
CA ARG A 219 -15.98 -0.76 18.45
C ARG A 219 -16.46 -1.13 17.03
N ALA A 220 -16.20 -0.26 16.05
CA ALA A 220 -16.52 -0.56 14.66
C ALA A 220 -15.64 -1.69 14.07
N ALA A 221 -14.40 -1.81 14.53
CA ALA A 221 -13.54 -2.94 14.20
C ALA A 221 -14.04 -4.25 14.85
N ASP A 222 -14.55 -4.20 16.11
CA ASP A 222 -15.12 -5.36 16.79
C ASP A 222 -16.37 -5.90 16.08
N GLU A 223 -17.15 -5.06 15.38
CA GLU A 223 -18.29 -5.50 14.56
C GLU A 223 -17.83 -6.43 13.42
N VAL A 224 -16.63 -6.21 12.86
CA VAL A 224 -16.06 -7.09 11.83
C VAL A 224 -15.75 -8.50 12.38
N VAL A 225 -15.47 -8.61 13.68
CA VAL A 225 -15.29 -9.94 14.33
C VAL A 225 -16.57 -10.73 14.23
N LEU A 226 -17.72 -10.12 14.51
CA LEU A 226 -19.01 -10.79 14.54
C LEU A 226 -19.61 -11.05 13.15
N SER A 227 -19.22 -10.26 12.14
CA SER A 227 -19.71 -10.42 10.76
C SER A 227 -18.80 -11.28 9.89
N ASP A 228 -17.52 -10.91 9.83
CA ASP A 228 -16.58 -11.46 8.85
C ASP A 228 -15.60 -12.48 9.46
N SER A 229 -15.09 -12.22 10.70
CA SER A 229 -14.10 -13.13 11.29
C SER A 229 -14.74 -14.48 11.67
N VAL A 230 -15.98 -14.49 12.15
CA VAL A 230 -16.68 -15.75 12.47
C VAL A 230 -16.95 -16.60 11.24
N ALA A 231 -17.13 -15.98 10.07
CA ALA A 231 -17.30 -16.70 8.81
C ALA A 231 -16.04 -17.49 8.39
N LEU A 232 -14.86 -17.15 8.92
CA LEU A 232 -13.64 -17.91 8.66
C LEU A 232 -13.71 -19.34 9.22
N PHE A 233 -14.54 -19.61 10.25
CA PHE A 233 -14.74 -20.96 10.80
C PHE A 233 -15.30 -21.95 9.78
N GLU A 234 -15.97 -21.47 8.73
CA GLU A 234 -16.54 -22.30 7.65
C GLU A 234 -15.54 -22.51 6.49
N THR A 235 -14.34 -21.90 6.55
CA THR A 235 -13.36 -22.02 5.47
C THR A 235 -12.53 -23.28 5.57
N GLU A 236 -12.22 -23.88 4.40
CA GLU A 236 -11.29 -25.00 4.31
C GLU A 236 -9.91 -24.64 4.88
N ASP A 237 -9.47 -23.41 4.69
CA ASP A 237 -8.18 -22.91 5.15
C ASP A 237 -8.07 -22.93 6.68
N MET A 238 -9.10 -22.45 7.39
CA MET A 238 -9.12 -22.46 8.86
C MET A 238 -9.25 -23.87 9.42
N GLN A 239 -10.20 -24.66 8.93
CA GLN A 239 -10.42 -26.05 9.40
C GLN A 239 -9.19 -26.92 9.13
N GLY A 240 -8.62 -26.82 7.93
CA GLY A 240 -7.38 -27.53 7.58
C GLY A 240 -6.16 -27.02 8.39
N GLY A 241 -6.12 -25.74 8.72
CA GLY A 241 -5.11 -25.16 9.60
C GLY A 241 -5.16 -25.72 11.01
N ILE A 242 -6.37 -25.80 11.60
CA ILE A 242 -6.61 -26.38 12.92
C ILE A 242 -6.21 -27.86 12.95
N ALA A 243 -6.67 -28.64 11.97
CA ALA A 243 -6.33 -30.08 11.88
C ALA A 243 -4.81 -30.29 11.84
N ARG A 244 -4.10 -29.51 11.03
CA ARG A 244 -2.61 -29.60 10.95
C ARG A 244 -1.90 -29.27 12.26
N ILE A 245 -2.42 -28.34 13.05
CA ILE A 245 -1.87 -27.99 14.36
C ILE A 245 -2.07 -29.12 15.36
N LEU A 246 -3.26 -29.70 15.37
CA LEU A 246 -3.62 -30.80 16.27
C LEU A 246 -2.79 -32.06 15.93
N GLU A 247 -2.67 -32.44 14.64
CA GLU A 247 -1.87 -33.58 14.18
C GLU A 247 -0.37 -33.45 14.55
N LYS A 248 0.19 -32.24 14.48
CA LYS A 248 1.61 -31.98 14.77
C LYS A 248 1.93 -31.78 16.24
N GLY A 249 0.95 -31.88 17.14
CA GLY A 249 1.15 -31.72 18.58
C GLY A 249 1.43 -30.28 19.03
N GLY A 250 0.92 -29.30 18.28
CA GLY A 250 0.87 -27.89 18.68
C GLY A 250 1.53 -26.88 17.74
N ALA A 251 1.25 -25.61 17.98
CA ALA A 251 1.60 -24.47 17.12
C ALA A 251 3.11 -24.33 16.82
N LYS A 252 4.00 -24.73 17.74
CA LYS A 252 5.46 -24.64 17.52
C LYS A 252 5.94 -25.49 16.36
N ARG A 253 5.33 -26.64 16.11
CA ARG A 253 5.66 -27.54 15.00
C ARG A 253 4.96 -27.19 13.69
N ALA A 254 3.79 -26.51 13.77
CA ALA A 254 3.05 -26.04 12.60
C ALA A 254 3.72 -24.84 11.90
N ARG A 255 4.46 -24.02 12.65
CA ARG A 255 5.05 -22.76 12.16
C ARG A 255 6.10 -22.89 11.06
N TYR A 256 6.67 -24.09 10.87
CA TYR A 256 7.77 -24.34 9.94
C TYR A 256 7.39 -25.17 8.70
N GLY A 257 6.12 -25.46 8.51
CA GLY A 257 5.64 -26.15 7.32
C GLY A 257 5.07 -25.19 6.30
N LYS A 258 5.79 -24.93 5.20
CA LYS A 258 5.19 -24.28 4.04
C LYS A 258 4.00 -25.13 3.59
N LYS A 259 2.81 -24.61 3.71
CA LYS A 259 1.61 -25.21 3.15
C LYS A 259 0.79 -24.12 2.49
N GLN A 260 0.48 -24.31 1.24
CA GLN A 260 -0.43 -23.46 0.51
C GLN A 260 -1.83 -23.51 1.15
N PHE A 261 -2.43 -22.35 1.33
CA PHE A 261 -3.83 -22.21 1.63
C PHE A 261 -4.62 -22.07 0.34
N ALA A 262 -5.79 -22.67 0.28
CA ALA A 262 -6.62 -22.67 -0.92
C ALA A 262 -7.29 -21.30 -1.18
N GLY A 263 -7.45 -20.46 -0.14
CA GLY A 263 -8.14 -19.17 -0.21
C GLY A 263 -9.67 -19.30 -0.18
N ARG A 264 -10.20 -20.43 0.27
CA ARG A 264 -11.63 -20.76 0.29
C ARG A 264 -12.07 -21.45 1.58
#